data_b5b1b1bc461cd176c65c74297fd5a291
#
_entry.id   b5b1b1bc461cd176c65c74297fd5a291
#
_cell.length_a   1.000
_cell.length_b   1.000
_cell.length_c   1.000
_cell.angle_alpha   90.00
_cell.angle_beta   90.00
_cell.angle_gamma   90.00
#
_symmetry.space_group_name_H-M   'P 1'
#
loop_
_entity.id
_entity.type
_entity.pdbx_description
1 polymer ?
#
loop_
_entity_poly.entity_id
_entity_poly.type
_entity_poly.pdbx_seq_one_letter_code
_entity_poly.pdbx_strand_id
1 'polypeptide(L)'
;MKYYEILDLSPDATPEQIKDAYRILVQLHHPDRLQQAAPKVREYAEERLKKINEAYTVLSDPDKRARYDAAHRKAARRAEATAYYDDVVEEDWVTSTYPRQASRRARHTTPEQEAYRAWMREQKEREAEARAAEYAQRRAQEAERERREAEERAHRAAAEAFPRARAQNGEIVLTFAPGVWTTLVRVPAGEFVMGSDPARDPLALKHELPRHRVYVSEFYLGKYPVTNAQYQAFLTAARYQSSAGGQWRMPPGKENHPAVNVTWDDAVAFCKWLSGVTGHTFRLPTEAEWEKAARGPATGSGDDRLYPWGDEWDATKLNGDSGQGDTTPVGQYSPGGDSPYGLADMSGNVWEWCHDWFWHKEYERRSRAVARDPQGPASGEGCVVRGGAFDSSPRQTRCAHRNWHYPYTARKDVGFRIVAEAR
;
A
#
# COMPACT_ATOMS: atom_id res chain seq x y z
N MET A 1 5.26 19.35 -13.47
CA MET A 1 3.92 20.02 -13.48
C MET A 1 3.77 20.90 -12.25
N LYS A 2 4.29 22.11 -12.35
CA LYS A 2 4.57 22.99 -11.20
C LYS A 2 3.38 23.30 -10.27
N TYR A 3 2.15 23.44 -10.79
CA TYR A 3 1.00 23.76 -9.94
C TYR A 3 0.48 22.58 -9.13
N TYR A 4 0.52 21.37 -9.67
CA TYR A 4 0.21 20.16 -8.91
C TYR A 4 1.24 19.90 -7.80
N GLU A 5 2.53 20.11 -8.09
CA GLU A 5 3.62 20.00 -7.09
C GLU A 5 3.49 21.05 -5.97
N ILE A 6 2.98 22.25 -6.28
CA ILE A 6 2.74 23.30 -5.29
C ILE A 6 1.64 22.88 -4.32
N LEU A 7 0.61 22.17 -4.80
CA LEU A 7 -0.49 21.66 -3.98
C LEU A 7 -0.23 20.26 -3.43
N ASP A 8 0.94 19.66 -3.70
CA ASP A 8 1.30 18.30 -3.30
C ASP A 8 0.32 17.23 -3.83
N LEU A 9 -0.06 17.38 -5.11
CA LEU A 9 -1.05 16.56 -5.80
C LEU A 9 -0.48 15.93 -7.07
N SER A 10 -1.07 14.80 -7.46
CA SER A 10 -0.87 14.21 -8.78
C SER A 10 -1.72 14.93 -9.85
N PRO A 11 -1.28 14.92 -11.13
CA PRO A 11 -2.02 15.53 -12.24
C PRO A 11 -3.42 14.95 -12.51
N ASP A 12 -3.71 13.76 -12.02
CA ASP A 12 -5.01 13.09 -12.09
C ASP A 12 -5.94 13.39 -10.89
N ALA A 13 -5.52 14.30 -9.99
CA ALA A 13 -6.31 14.69 -8.82
C ALA A 13 -7.72 15.16 -9.18
N THR A 14 -8.71 14.73 -8.41
CA THR A 14 -10.11 15.18 -8.58
C THR A 14 -10.29 16.64 -8.14
N PRO A 15 -11.38 17.33 -8.58
CA PRO A 15 -11.69 18.68 -8.11
C PRO A 15 -11.81 18.78 -6.59
N GLU A 16 -12.35 17.76 -5.93
CA GLU A 16 -12.45 17.67 -4.47
C GLU A 16 -11.05 17.59 -3.84
N GLN A 17 -10.18 16.77 -4.37
CA GLN A 17 -8.79 16.64 -3.87
C GLN A 17 -8.02 17.95 -4.01
N ILE A 18 -8.20 18.68 -5.10
CA ILE A 18 -7.61 20.01 -5.32
C ILE A 18 -8.12 21.01 -4.26
N LYS A 19 -9.40 20.99 -3.98
CA LYS A 19 -10.04 21.86 -2.98
C LYS A 19 -9.57 21.55 -1.56
N ASP A 20 -9.46 20.29 -1.22
CA ASP A 20 -9.05 19.85 0.11
C ASP A 20 -7.56 20.10 0.36
N ALA A 21 -6.70 19.82 -0.63
CA ALA A 21 -5.29 20.15 -0.56
C ALA A 21 -5.06 21.66 -0.39
N TYR A 22 -5.80 22.48 -1.14
CA TYR A 22 -5.77 23.93 -1.00
C TYR A 22 -6.14 24.37 0.42
N ARG A 23 -7.27 23.86 0.97
CA ARG A 23 -7.71 24.21 2.33
C ARG A 23 -6.65 23.89 3.39
N ILE A 24 -6.06 22.71 3.29
CA ILE A 24 -5.00 22.26 4.20
C ILE A 24 -3.78 23.18 4.10
N LEU A 25 -3.31 23.45 2.89
CA LEU A 25 -2.14 24.28 2.67
C LEU A 25 -2.35 25.75 3.07
N VAL A 26 -3.53 26.31 2.85
CA VAL A 26 -3.89 27.65 3.32
C VAL A 26 -3.89 27.71 4.84
N GLN A 27 -4.49 26.71 5.51
CA GLN A 27 -4.47 26.68 6.99
C GLN A 27 -3.07 26.55 7.55
N LEU A 28 -2.17 25.78 6.91
CA LEU A 28 -0.79 25.60 7.33
C LEU A 28 0.06 26.89 7.18
N HIS A 29 -0.24 27.70 6.17
CA HIS A 29 0.55 28.90 5.83
C HIS A 29 -0.17 30.20 6.23
N HIS A 30 -1.30 30.12 6.98
CA HIS A 30 -2.05 31.30 7.37
C HIS A 30 -1.25 32.22 8.30
N PRO A 31 -1.20 33.55 8.05
CA PRO A 31 -0.42 34.50 8.86
C PRO A 31 -0.72 34.41 10.38
N ASP A 32 -2.00 34.18 10.73
CA ASP A 32 -2.41 34.12 12.15
C ASP A 32 -1.77 32.95 12.91
N ARG A 33 -1.54 31.83 12.24
CA ARG A 33 -0.82 30.68 12.85
C ARG A 33 0.68 30.91 13.00
N LEU A 34 1.22 31.86 12.27
CA LEU A 34 2.66 32.17 12.22
C LEU A 34 3.04 33.40 13.04
N GLN A 35 2.13 33.96 13.85
CA GLN A 35 2.38 35.17 14.64
C GLN A 35 3.57 35.03 15.59
N GLN A 36 3.83 33.82 16.10
CA GLN A 36 4.97 33.54 16.99
C GLN A 36 6.22 33.05 16.25
N ALA A 37 6.16 32.87 14.92
CA ALA A 37 7.31 32.45 14.12
C ALA A 37 8.27 33.62 13.85
N ALA A 38 9.55 33.32 13.60
CA ALA A 38 10.56 34.30 13.23
C ALA A 38 10.12 35.10 11.98
N PRO A 39 10.45 36.40 11.86
CA PRO A 39 10.00 37.26 10.76
C PRO A 39 10.25 36.67 9.36
N LYS A 40 11.41 36.06 9.14
CA LYS A 40 11.78 35.44 7.89
C LYS A 40 10.97 34.20 7.57
N VAL A 41 10.48 33.46 8.58
CA VAL A 41 9.56 32.30 8.41
C VAL A 41 8.20 32.81 7.95
N ARG A 42 7.73 33.92 8.48
CA ARG A 42 6.48 34.57 8.07
C ARG A 42 6.53 35.03 6.61
N GLU A 43 7.59 35.74 6.22
CA GLU A 43 7.79 36.20 4.85
C GLU A 43 7.83 35.02 3.85
N TYR A 44 8.53 33.96 4.17
CA TYR A 44 8.57 32.75 3.34
C TYR A 44 7.17 32.06 3.23
N ALA A 45 6.41 32.02 4.31
CA ALA A 45 5.07 31.45 4.33
C ALA A 45 4.09 32.31 3.52
N GLU A 46 4.18 33.63 3.56
CA GLU A 46 3.39 34.53 2.73
C GLU A 46 3.70 34.33 1.24
N GLU A 47 4.97 34.24 0.86
CA GLU A 47 5.34 33.91 -0.52
C GLU A 47 4.82 32.52 -0.95
N ARG A 48 4.87 31.54 -0.06
CA ARG A 48 4.36 30.19 -0.32
C ARG A 48 2.85 30.21 -0.50
N LEU A 49 2.13 30.93 0.36
CA LEU A 49 0.68 31.09 0.29
C LEU A 49 0.25 31.77 -1.02
N LYS A 50 1.00 32.74 -1.50
CA LYS A 50 0.76 33.38 -2.82
C LYS A 50 0.83 32.34 -3.95
N LYS A 51 1.84 31.48 -3.95
CA LYS A 51 2.00 30.40 -4.94
C LYS A 51 0.88 29.34 -4.85
N ILE A 52 0.44 29.00 -3.63
CA ILE A 52 -0.68 28.08 -3.38
C ILE A 52 -1.98 28.66 -3.95
N ASN A 53 -2.25 29.95 -3.72
CA ASN A 53 -3.43 30.64 -4.26
C ASN A 53 -3.40 30.70 -5.79
N GLU A 54 -2.25 30.98 -6.39
CA GLU A 54 -2.07 30.95 -7.84
C GLU A 54 -2.34 29.57 -8.43
N ALA A 55 -1.77 28.52 -7.85
CA ALA A 55 -1.98 27.14 -8.27
C ALA A 55 -3.45 26.75 -8.17
N TYR A 56 -4.12 27.07 -7.06
CA TYR A 56 -5.54 26.80 -6.89
C TYR A 56 -6.42 27.56 -7.89
N THR A 57 -6.14 28.84 -8.18
CA THR A 57 -6.88 29.63 -9.16
C THR A 57 -6.86 29.02 -10.56
N VAL A 58 -5.79 28.30 -10.90
CA VAL A 58 -5.68 27.62 -12.20
C VAL A 58 -6.30 26.23 -12.15
N LEU A 59 -6.04 25.45 -11.10
CA LEU A 59 -6.43 24.04 -11.05
C LEU A 59 -7.88 23.81 -10.59
N SER A 60 -8.50 24.77 -9.89
CA SER A 60 -9.91 24.69 -9.48
C SER A 60 -10.91 25.05 -10.59
N ASP A 61 -10.46 25.76 -11.60
CA ASP A 61 -11.28 26.16 -12.77
C ASP A 61 -11.08 25.12 -13.88
N PRO A 62 -12.14 24.41 -14.33
CA PRO A 62 -12.02 23.34 -15.32
C PRO A 62 -11.38 23.78 -16.63
N ASP A 63 -11.70 24.98 -17.11
CA ASP A 63 -11.21 25.47 -18.40
C ASP A 63 -9.74 25.90 -18.31
N LYS A 64 -9.35 26.55 -17.22
CA LYS A 64 -7.96 26.93 -16.96
C LYS A 64 -7.10 25.69 -16.72
N ARG A 65 -7.62 24.73 -15.98
CA ARG A 65 -6.95 23.45 -15.74
C ARG A 65 -6.72 22.69 -17.03
N ALA A 66 -7.75 22.57 -17.88
CA ALA A 66 -7.64 21.90 -19.18
C ALA A 66 -6.57 22.54 -20.08
N ARG A 67 -6.51 23.89 -20.12
CA ARG A 67 -5.46 24.63 -20.87
C ARG A 67 -4.07 24.42 -20.27
N TYR A 68 -3.96 24.44 -18.98
CA TYR A 68 -2.71 24.18 -18.26
C TYR A 68 -2.20 22.76 -18.53
N ASP A 69 -3.07 21.77 -18.41
CA ASP A 69 -2.74 20.35 -18.65
C ASP A 69 -2.38 20.10 -20.12
N ALA A 70 -3.08 20.72 -21.07
CA ALA A 70 -2.76 20.61 -22.49
C ALA A 70 -1.37 21.21 -22.83
N ALA A 71 -1.05 22.37 -22.25
CA ALA A 71 0.26 22.99 -22.42
C ALA A 71 1.41 22.13 -21.86
N HIS A 72 1.17 21.44 -20.75
CA HIS A 72 2.19 20.62 -20.09
C HIS A 72 2.27 19.18 -20.56
N ARG A 73 1.19 18.57 -21.11
CA ARG A 73 1.26 17.23 -21.73
C ARG A 73 2.21 17.21 -22.94
N LYS A 74 2.30 18.32 -23.68
CA LYS A 74 3.24 18.44 -24.81
C LYS A 74 4.69 18.54 -24.33
N ALA A 75 4.91 19.18 -23.17
CA ALA A 75 6.23 19.29 -22.54
C ALA A 75 6.65 17.97 -21.85
N ALA A 76 5.72 17.28 -21.20
CA ALA A 76 5.95 15.99 -20.53
C ALA A 76 6.29 14.89 -21.53
N ARG A 77 5.56 14.76 -22.65
CA ARG A 77 5.91 13.82 -23.73
C ARG A 77 7.29 14.08 -24.35
N ARG A 78 7.75 15.33 -24.31
CA ARG A 78 9.10 15.69 -24.79
C ARG A 78 10.17 15.40 -23.72
N ALA A 79 9.84 15.50 -22.42
CA ALA A 79 10.71 15.15 -21.32
C ALA A 79 10.80 13.64 -21.08
N GLU A 80 9.71 12.90 -21.26
CA GLU A 80 9.69 11.43 -21.19
C GLU A 80 10.51 10.80 -22.30
N ALA A 81 10.44 11.38 -23.53
CA ALA A 81 11.32 10.94 -24.63
C ALA A 81 12.80 11.23 -24.35
N THR A 82 13.13 12.26 -23.54
CA THR A 82 14.50 12.59 -23.17
C THR A 82 14.94 11.82 -21.92
N ALA A 83 14.05 11.58 -20.96
CA ALA A 83 14.34 10.80 -19.75
C ALA A 83 14.50 9.30 -20.05
N TYR A 84 13.77 8.77 -21.01
CA TYR A 84 13.98 7.40 -21.50
C TYR A 84 15.39 7.21 -22.12
N TYR A 85 15.97 8.29 -22.71
CA TYR A 85 17.32 8.25 -23.25
C TYR A 85 18.39 8.47 -22.15
N ASP A 86 18.09 9.26 -21.11
CA ASP A 86 19.05 9.53 -20.02
C ASP A 86 19.13 8.37 -19.02
N ASP A 87 18.02 7.68 -18.70
CA ASP A 87 18.03 6.51 -17.80
C ASP A 87 18.69 5.27 -18.45
N VAL A 88 18.68 5.16 -19.76
CA VAL A 88 19.34 4.05 -20.48
C VAL A 88 20.84 4.30 -20.68
N VAL A 89 21.32 5.53 -20.51
CA VAL A 89 22.72 5.91 -20.77
C VAL A 89 23.55 6.11 -19.49
N GLU A 90 22.92 6.22 -18.29
CA GLU A 90 23.68 6.41 -17.04
C GLU A 90 24.20 5.11 -16.39
N GLU A 91 23.78 3.92 -16.82
CA GLU A 91 24.27 2.67 -16.21
C GLU A 91 25.53 2.05 -16.87
N ASP A 92 26.03 2.57 -18.00
CA ASP A 92 27.13 1.90 -18.71
C ASP A 92 28.44 2.73 -18.90
N TRP A 93 28.65 3.85 -18.19
CA TRP A 93 29.89 4.64 -18.34
C TRP A 93 30.56 5.07 -17.05
N VAL A 94 31.06 4.11 -16.29
CA VAL A 94 32.14 4.36 -15.34
C VAL A 94 33.42 3.73 -15.89
N THR A 95 34.00 4.34 -16.87
CA THR A 95 35.46 4.44 -17.09
C THR A 95 35.73 5.15 -18.43
N SER A 96 35.92 6.46 -18.42
CA SER A 96 36.92 7.13 -19.26
C SER A 96 36.94 8.64 -18.96
N THR A 97 38.04 9.03 -18.36
CA THR A 97 38.73 10.32 -18.39
C THR A 97 38.19 11.37 -19.36
N TYR A 98 37.55 12.42 -18.81
CA TYR A 98 37.79 13.83 -19.14
C TYR A 98 37.06 14.75 -18.12
N PRO A 99 37.72 15.82 -17.62
CA PRO A 99 37.11 16.73 -16.65
C PRO A 99 36.17 17.70 -17.37
N ARG A 100 34.89 17.41 -17.44
CA ARG A 100 33.88 18.44 -17.69
C ARG A 100 33.57 19.13 -16.37
N GLN A 101 33.99 20.36 -16.25
CA GLN A 101 33.45 21.32 -15.31
C GLN A 101 31.95 21.54 -15.62
N ALA A 102 31.12 20.62 -15.13
CA ALA A 102 29.70 20.87 -15.00
C ALA A 102 29.53 21.60 -13.68
N SER A 103 29.22 22.89 -13.75
CA SER A 103 28.82 23.70 -12.62
C SER A 103 27.62 23.03 -11.93
N ARG A 104 27.90 22.17 -10.95
CA ARG A 104 26.94 21.86 -9.89
C ARG A 104 26.65 23.16 -9.16
N ARG A 105 25.68 23.93 -9.63
CA ARG A 105 24.98 24.85 -8.76
C ARG A 105 24.31 23.98 -7.69
N ALA A 106 25.06 23.69 -6.64
CA ALA A 106 24.49 23.32 -5.38
C ALA A 106 23.39 24.36 -5.15
N ARG A 107 22.14 23.93 -5.09
CA ARG A 107 21.05 24.80 -4.61
C ARG A 107 21.36 25.01 -3.13
N HIS A 108 22.13 26.06 -2.83
CA HIS A 108 22.29 26.52 -1.48
C HIS A 108 20.91 26.90 -0.98
N THR A 109 20.31 25.99 -0.22
CA THR A 109 19.17 26.33 0.60
C THR A 109 19.66 27.35 1.61
N THR A 110 19.00 28.50 1.70
CA THR A 110 19.36 29.48 2.71
C THR A 110 19.06 28.88 4.10
N PRO A 111 19.81 29.32 5.16
CA PRO A 111 19.50 28.88 6.53
C PRO A 111 18.03 29.07 6.92
N GLU A 112 17.40 30.09 6.34
CA GLU A 112 15.97 30.36 6.54
C GLU A 112 15.07 29.30 5.87
N GLN A 113 15.44 28.83 4.69
CA GLN A 113 14.73 27.75 3.99
C GLN A 113 14.87 26.42 4.73
N GLU A 114 16.02 26.17 5.34
CA GLU A 114 16.25 25.00 6.17
C GLU A 114 15.46 25.07 7.48
N ALA A 115 15.47 26.21 8.16
CA ALA A 115 14.68 26.45 9.37
C ALA A 115 13.18 26.30 9.11
N TYR A 116 12.68 26.83 7.99
CA TYR A 116 11.28 26.67 7.58
C TYR A 116 10.93 25.21 7.27
N ARG A 117 11.80 24.49 6.54
CA ARG A 117 11.60 23.07 6.27
C ARG A 117 11.64 22.21 7.55
N ALA A 118 12.48 22.55 8.51
CA ALA A 118 12.54 21.89 9.81
C ALA A 118 11.26 22.14 10.61
N TRP A 119 10.81 23.40 10.69
CA TRP A 119 9.56 23.77 11.35
C TRP A 119 8.34 23.10 10.68
N MET A 120 8.27 23.09 9.34
CA MET A 120 7.20 22.43 8.60
C MET A 120 7.20 20.91 8.81
N ARG A 121 8.38 20.29 8.95
CA ARG A 121 8.47 18.87 9.29
C ARG A 121 7.91 18.61 10.68
N GLU A 122 8.32 19.41 11.66
CA GLU A 122 7.84 19.31 13.03
C GLU A 122 6.32 19.53 13.14
N GLN A 123 5.77 20.50 12.40
CA GLN A 123 4.31 20.71 12.36
C GLN A 123 3.58 19.54 11.69
N LYS A 124 4.10 19.02 10.57
CA LYS A 124 3.56 17.83 9.92
C LYS A 124 3.63 16.59 10.81
N GLU A 125 4.72 16.41 11.54
CA GLU A 125 4.87 15.32 12.51
C GLU A 125 3.85 15.45 13.67
N ARG A 126 3.72 16.63 14.26
CA ARG A 126 2.73 16.89 15.31
C ARG A 126 1.29 16.72 14.82
N GLU A 127 0.97 17.18 13.62
CA GLU A 127 -0.36 16.97 13.03
C GLU A 127 -0.60 15.49 12.67
N ALA A 128 0.43 14.79 12.21
CA ALA A 128 0.36 13.35 11.93
C ALA A 128 0.19 12.54 13.24
N GLU A 129 0.93 12.91 14.30
CA GLU A 129 0.78 12.31 15.62
C GLU A 129 -0.61 12.59 16.22
N ALA A 130 -1.11 13.83 16.13
CA ALA A 130 -2.44 14.19 16.60
C ALA A 130 -3.54 13.44 15.85
N ARG A 131 -3.43 13.35 14.52
CA ARG A 131 -4.37 12.56 13.69
C ARG A 131 -4.26 11.05 13.96
N ALA A 132 -3.04 10.55 14.18
CA ALA A 132 -2.83 9.15 14.55
C ALA A 132 -3.41 8.84 15.92
N ALA A 133 -3.26 9.75 16.89
CA ALA A 133 -3.86 9.61 18.24
C ALA A 133 -5.39 9.69 18.20
N GLU A 134 -5.95 10.65 17.46
CA GLU A 134 -7.41 10.77 17.26
C GLU A 134 -7.96 9.54 16.52
N TYR A 135 -7.26 9.08 15.48
CA TYR A 135 -7.61 7.86 14.76
C TYR A 135 -7.53 6.62 15.66
N ALA A 136 -6.45 6.49 16.45
CA ALA A 136 -6.31 5.38 17.41
C ALA A 136 -7.40 5.40 18.49
N GLN A 137 -7.74 6.57 19.01
CA GLN A 137 -8.82 6.73 20.01
C GLN A 137 -10.19 6.41 19.42
N ARG A 138 -10.46 6.89 18.20
CA ARG A 138 -11.69 6.56 17.46
C ARG A 138 -11.77 5.07 17.17
N ARG A 139 -10.67 4.44 16.77
CA ARG A 139 -10.57 2.99 16.52
C ARG A 139 -10.80 2.18 17.80
N ALA A 140 -10.28 2.64 18.95
CA ALA A 140 -10.50 1.98 20.23
C ALA A 140 -11.98 2.04 20.64
N GLN A 141 -12.64 3.18 20.46
CA GLN A 141 -14.07 3.34 20.75
C GLN A 141 -14.95 2.52 19.78
N GLU A 142 -14.61 2.51 18.49
CA GLU A 142 -15.27 1.68 17.49
C GLU A 142 -15.10 0.20 17.80
N ALA A 143 -13.88 -0.23 18.18
CA ALA A 143 -13.61 -1.63 18.54
C ALA A 143 -14.39 -2.09 19.79
N GLU A 144 -14.56 -1.23 20.77
CA GLU A 144 -15.36 -1.55 21.96
C GLU A 144 -16.86 -1.63 21.65
N ARG A 145 -17.37 -0.69 20.83
CA ARG A 145 -18.76 -0.72 20.36
C ARG A 145 -19.03 -1.94 19.49
N GLU A 146 -18.14 -2.25 18.56
CA GLU A 146 -18.24 -3.41 17.67
C GLU A 146 -18.15 -4.73 18.42
N ARG A 147 -17.33 -4.79 19.50
CA ARG A 147 -17.27 -5.98 20.36
C ARG A 147 -18.62 -6.28 21.02
N ARG A 148 -19.31 -5.27 21.54
CA ARG A 148 -20.65 -5.40 22.12
C ARG A 148 -21.69 -5.81 21.07
N GLU A 149 -21.65 -5.16 19.89
CA GLU A 149 -22.56 -5.50 18.80
C GLU A 149 -22.24 -6.86 18.15
N ALA A 150 -20.98 -7.32 18.19
CA ALA A 150 -20.59 -8.65 17.70
C ALA A 150 -21.04 -9.77 18.67
N GLU A 151 -20.96 -9.55 19.98
CA GLU A 151 -21.50 -10.47 21.00
C GLU A 151 -23.02 -10.63 20.87
N GLU A 152 -23.74 -9.54 20.58
CA GLU A 152 -25.20 -9.60 20.35
C GLU A 152 -25.55 -10.26 19.00
N ARG A 153 -24.73 -10.07 17.94
CA ARG A 153 -24.94 -10.70 16.64
C ARG A 153 -24.56 -12.18 16.61
N ALA A 154 -23.51 -12.58 17.32
CA ALA A 154 -23.11 -13.98 17.44
C ALA A 154 -24.24 -14.85 18.05
N HIS A 155 -25.02 -14.32 18.97
CA HIS A 155 -26.21 -14.98 19.54
C HIS A 155 -27.35 -15.11 18.54
N ARG A 156 -27.47 -14.19 17.55
CA ARG A 156 -28.54 -14.27 16.51
C ARG A 156 -28.16 -15.09 15.29
N ALA A 157 -26.86 -15.19 14.95
CA ALA A 157 -26.38 -15.81 13.71
C ALA A 157 -26.08 -17.32 13.81
N ALA A 158 -26.23 -17.93 15.00
CA ALA A 158 -26.02 -19.38 15.17
C ALA A 158 -27.04 -20.25 14.42
N ALA A 159 -28.10 -19.68 13.87
CA ALA A 159 -29.21 -20.42 13.24
C ALA A 159 -29.18 -20.46 11.69
N GLU A 160 -28.54 -19.51 10.97
CA GLU A 160 -28.50 -19.49 9.49
C GLU A 160 -27.12 -19.08 8.95
N ALA A 161 -26.36 -20.04 8.50
CA ALA A 161 -24.92 -19.93 8.49
C ALA A 161 -24.25 -20.00 7.12
N PHE A 162 -23.94 -18.90 6.53
CA PHE A 162 -22.74 -18.65 5.72
C PHE A 162 -22.06 -17.38 6.22
N PRO A 163 -20.72 -17.27 6.25
CA PRO A 163 -19.72 -18.24 5.78
C PRO A 163 -19.47 -19.41 6.74
N ARG A 164 -18.95 -20.52 6.18
CA ARG A 164 -18.55 -21.73 6.92
C ARG A 164 -17.08 -22.01 6.68
N ALA A 165 -16.33 -22.28 7.74
CA ALA A 165 -14.96 -22.76 7.66
C ALA A 165 -14.91 -24.27 7.92
N ARG A 166 -14.22 -25.03 7.06
CA ARG A 166 -13.98 -26.47 7.24
C ARG A 166 -12.50 -26.77 7.01
N ALA A 167 -11.89 -27.48 7.92
CA ALA A 167 -10.56 -28.05 7.71
C ALA A 167 -10.68 -29.26 6.74
N GLN A 168 -9.88 -29.27 5.68
CA GLN A 168 -9.82 -30.33 4.69
C GLN A 168 -8.40 -30.49 4.20
N ASN A 169 -7.80 -31.69 4.33
CA ASN A 169 -6.45 -31.99 3.84
C ASN A 169 -5.34 -31.00 4.29
N GLY A 170 -5.43 -30.46 5.51
CA GLY A 170 -4.46 -29.50 6.02
C GLY A 170 -4.67 -28.05 5.55
N GLU A 171 -5.75 -27.79 4.81
CA GLU A 171 -6.19 -26.46 4.38
C GLU A 171 -7.52 -26.10 5.07
N ILE A 172 -7.87 -24.83 5.05
CA ILE A 172 -9.19 -24.36 5.50
C ILE A 172 -9.97 -23.93 4.27
N VAL A 173 -11.11 -24.58 4.01
CA VAL A 173 -12.05 -24.14 2.98
C VAL A 173 -13.08 -23.22 3.60
N LEU A 174 -13.17 -21.99 3.10
CA LEU A 174 -14.17 -21.01 3.44
C LEU A 174 -15.22 -20.92 2.36
N THR A 175 -16.50 -21.08 2.74
CA THR A 175 -17.63 -20.88 1.84
C THR A 175 -18.41 -19.64 2.30
N PHE A 176 -18.52 -18.63 1.46
CA PHE A 176 -19.18 -17.34 1.75
C PHE A 176 -20.67 -17.35 1.35
N ALA A 177 -20.98 -18.06 0.28
CA ALA A 177 -22.34 -18.26 -0.25
C ALA A 177 -22.32 -19.51 -1.15
N PRO A 178 -23.46 -20.04 -1.60
CA PRO A 178 -23.48 -21.11 -2.59
C PRO A 178 -22.66 -20.74 -3.83
N GLY A 179 -21.64 -21.55 -4.16
CA GLY A 179 -20.72 -21.31 -5.28
C GLY A 179 -19.62 -20.27 -5.04
N VAL A 180 -19.61 -19.59 -3.89
CA VAL A 180 -18.59 -18.58 -3.53
C VAL A 180 -17.74 -19.10 -2.38
N TRP A 181 -16.52 -19.49 -2.66
CA TRP A 181 -15.60 -20.08 -1.68
C TRP A 181 -14.15 -19.67 -1.94
N THR A 182 -13.29 -19.93 -0.98
CA THR A 182 -11.82 -19.85 -1.11
C THR A 182 -11.15 -20.90 -0.23
N THR A 183 -9.88 -21.16 -0.49
CA THR A 183 -9.03 -22.01 0.35
C THR A 183 -7.99 -21.14 1.05
N LEU A 184 -7.72 -21.44 2.31
CA LEU A 184 -6.58 -20.90 3.03
C LEU A 184 -5.52 -21.99 3.14
N VAL A 185 -4.33 -21.66 2.69
CA VAL A 185 -3.17 -22.55 2.65
C VAL A 185 -2.36 -22.39 3.93
N ARG A 186 -1.94 -23.51 4.50
CA ARG A 186 -1.11 -23.54 5.70
C ARG A 186 0.30 -23.04 5.38
N VAL A 187 0.79 -22.05 6.13
CA VAL A 187 2.17 -21.60 6.14
C VAL A 187 2.79 -22.02 7.47
N PRO A 188 3.74 -22.99 7.49
CA PRO A 188 4.31 -23.52 8.72
C PRO A 188 5.09 -22.48 9.52
N ALA A 189 5.14 -22.67 10.86
CA ALA A 189 6.00 -21.89 11.73
C ALA A 189 7.47 -22.03 11.33
N GLY A 190 8.26 -20.99 11.55
CA GLY A 190 9.70 -21.02 11.34
C GLY A 190 10.29 -19.67 10.97
N GLU A 191 11.64 -19.64 10.96
CA GLU A 191 12.38 -18.47 10.51
C GLU A 191 12.39 -18.37 8.98
N PHE A 192 12.44 -17.16 8.48
CA PHE A 192 12.75 -16.84 7.09
C PHE A 192 13.59 -15.57 7.03
N VAL A 193 14.13 -15.27 5.87
CA VAL A 193 14.91 -14.05 5.64
C VAL A 193 14.04 -13.03 4.96
N MET A 194 13.83 -11.89 5.62
CA MET A 194 13.00 -10.77 5.18
C MET A 194 13.86 -9.63 4.65
N GLY A 195 13.39 -8.96 3.62
CA GLY A 195 14.08 -7.83 3.00
C GLY A 195 14.99 -8.24 1.86
N SER A 196 15.80 -7.30 1.37
CA SER A 196 16.67 -7.45 0.20
C SER A 196 18.15 -7.37 0.56
N ASP A 197 18.97 -7.96 -0.30
CA ASP A 197 20.43 -7.84 -0.30
C ASP A 197 20.84 -7.14 -1.59
N PRO A 198 21.40 -5.92 -1.53
CA PRO A 198 21.78 -5.17 -2.75
C PRO A 198 22.82 -5.88 -3.63
N ALA A 199 23.60 -6.83 -3.06
CA ALA A 199 24.55 -7.60 -3.83
C ALA A 199 23.88 -8.63 -4.75
N ARG A 200 22.66 -9.07 -4.42
CA ARG A 200 21.88 -10.06 -5.17
C ARG A 200 20.65 -9.44 -5.87
N ASP A 201 20.12 -8.37 -5.31
CA ASP A 201 18.96 -7.65 -5.80
C ASP A 201 19.34 -6.20 -6.14
N PRO A 202 19.79 -5.93 -7.36
CA PRO A 202 20.19 -4.59 -7.80
C PRO A 202 19.00 -3.60 -7.83
N LEU A 203 17.77 -4.10 -7.74
CA LEU A 203 16.55 -3.30 -7.69
C LEU A 203 16.11 -2.95 -6.26
N ALA A 204 16.86 -3.40 -5.23
CA ALA A 204 16.54 -3.18 -3.82
C ALA A 204 16.43 -1.71 -3.47
N LEU A 205 15.42 -1.36 -2.68
CA LEU A 205 15.22 -0.02 -2.14
C LEU A 205 15.78 0.08 -0.71
N LYS A 206 16.15 1.29 -0.31
CA LYS A 206 16.72 1.53 1.04
C LYS A 206 15.82 1.03 2.18
N HIS A 207 14.51 1.15 2.05
CA HIS A 207 13.56 0.71 3.09
C HIS A 207 13.30 -0.80 3.08
N GLU A 208 13.85 -1.55 2.11
CA GLU A 208 13.89 -3.01 2.09
C GLU A 208 15.13 -3.55 2.82
N LEU A 209 16.02 -2.67 3.28
CA LEU A 209 17.29 -2.99 3.90
C LEU A 209 17.28 -2.71 5.42
N PRO A 210 18.14 -3.38 6.17
CA PRO A 210 18.93 -4.55 5.77
C PRO A 210 18.07 -5.82 5.69
N ARG A 211 18.55 -6.80 4.93
CA ARG A 211 18.08 -8.18 4.99
C ARG A 211 18.27 -8.72 6.40
N HIS A 212 17.26 -9.36 7.00
CA HIS A 212 17.29 -9.82 8.37
C HIS A 212 16.43 -11.06 8.60
N ARG A 213 16.71 -11.80 9.68
CA ARG A 213 15.94 -12.99 10.07
C ARG A 213 14.70 -12.59 10.86
N VAL A 214 13.57 -13.23 10.55
CA VAL A 214 12.28 -13.08 11.24
C VAL A 214 11.71 -14.46 11.49
N TYR A 215 11.23 -14.72 12.71
CA TYR A 215 10.42 -15.88 13.03
C TYR A 215 8.94 -15.52 12.89
N VAL A 216 8.20 -16.35 12.19
CA VAL A 216 6.75 -16.25 12.06
C VAL A 216 6.11 -17.56 12.49
N SER A 217 5.17 -17.50 13.42
CA SER A 217 4.35 -18.63 13.87
C SER A 217 3.50 -19.18 12.72
N GLU A 218 2.92 -20.36 12.90
CA GLU A 218 2.05 -20.99 11.91
C GLU A 218 0.76 -20.17 11.71
N PHE A 219 0.37 -20.01 10.46
CA PHE A 219 -0.88 -19.36 10.07
C PHE A 219 -1.43 -19.96 8.78
N TYR A 220 -2.68 -19.61 8.47
CA TYR A 220 -3.31 -19.97 7.21
C TYR A 220 -3.57 -18.70 6.40
N LEU A 221 -3.11 -18.66 5.15
CA LEU A 221 -3.27 -17.50 4.26
C LEU A 221 -4.20 -17.84 3.10
N GLY A 222 -5.08 -16.90 2.74
CA GLY A 222 -5.92 -17.04 1.56
C GLY A 222 -5.10 -17.37 0.33
N LYS A 223 -5.43 -18.47 -0.37
CA LYS A 223 -4.73 -18.89 -1.60
C LYS A 223 -4.72 -17.77 -2.64
N TYR A 224 -5.78 -16.99 -2.67
CA TYR A 224 -6.01 -15.87 -3.58
C TYR A 224 -6.30 -14.58 -2.80
N PRO A 225 -6.13 -13.41 -3.40
CA PRO A 225 -6.77 -12.19 -2.93
C PRO A 225 -8.29 -12.38 -2.80
N VAL A 226 -8.94 -11.66 -1.89
CA VAL A 226 -10.40 -11.69 -1.75
C VAL A 226 -11.04 -11.24 -3.06
N THR A 227 -11.98 -12.03 -3.58
CA THR A 227 -12.64 -11.75 -4.84
C THR A 227 -13.83 -10.79 -4.70
N ASN A 228 -14.24 -10.19 -5.80
CA ASN A 228 -15.44 -9.34 -5.85
C ASN A 228 -16.69 -10.07 -5.35
N ALA A 229 -16.87 -11.35 -5.71
CA ALA A 229 -18.01 -12.16 -5.23
C ALA A 229 -17.98 -12.37 -3.71
N GLN A 230 -16.81 -12.62 -3.12
CA GLN A 230 -16.65 -12.78 -1.68
C GLN A 230 -16.91 -11.45 -0.94
N TYR A 231 -16.39 -10.37 -1.48
CA TYR A 231 -16.61 -9.03 -0.90
C TYR A 231 -18.08 -8.60 -1.00
N GLN A 232 -18.75 -8.89 -2.10
CA GLN A 232 -20.19 -8.66 -2.27
C GLN A 232 -21.02 -9.47 -1.26
N ALA A 233 -20.64 -10.72 -0.98
CA ALA A 233 -21.30 -11.54 0.05
C ALA A 233 -21.21 -10.88 1.44
N PHE A 234 -20.03 -10.33 1.79
CA PHE A 234 -19.84 -9.56 3.01
C PHE A 234 -20.73 -8.31 3.07
N LEU A 235 -20.71 -7.47 2.03
CA LEU A 235 -21.52 -6.25 1.98
C LEU A 235 -23.01 -6.53 2.20
N THR A 236 -23.48 -7.63 1.59
CA THR A 236 -24.88 -8.06 1.68
C THR A 236 -25.21 -8.59 3.07
N ALA A 237 -24.41 -9.51 3.60
CA ALA A 237 -24.66 -10.18 4.87
C ALA A 237 -24.51 -9.24 6.09
N ALA A 238 -23.47 -8.40 6.07
CA ALA A 238 -23.18 -7.46 7.15
C ALA A 238 -23.95 -6.12 6.99
N ARG A 239 -24.63 -5.87 5.88
CA ARG A 239 -25.20 -4.57 5.52
C ARG A 239 -24.17 -3.45 5.64
N TYR A 240 -22.92 -3.77 5.30
CA TYR A 240 -21.79 -2.87 5.44
C TYR A 240 -21.79 -1.81 4.34
N GLN A 241 -21.46 -0.57 4.71
CA GLN A 241 -21.21 0.51 3.77
C GLN A 241 -19.72 0.83 3.77
N SER A 242 -19.10 0.78 2.60
CA SER A 242 -17.68 1.05 2.43
C SER A 242 -17.33 2.46 2.90
N SER A 243 -16.21 2.58 3.59
CA SER A 243 -15.65 3.84 4.06
C SER A 243 -15.03 4.69 2.95
N ALA A 244 -14.93 4.17 1.72
CA ALA A 244 -14.37 4.85 0.55
C ALA A 244 -15.19 6.06 0.04
N GLY A 245 -16.29 6.40 0.71
CA GLY A 245 -17.11 7.57 0.37
C GLY A 245 -18.08 7.36 -0.81
N GLY A 246 -18.24 6.13 -1.29
CA GLY A 246 -19.16 5.74 -2.35
C GLY A 246 -19.76 4.35 -2.13
N GLN A 247 -20.87 4.04 -2.84
CA GLN A 247 -21.39 2.68 -2.83
C GLN A 247 -20.48 1.79 -3.68
N TRP A 248 -19.70 0.90 -3.03
CA TRP A 248 -18.95 -0.12 -3.75
C TRP A 248 -19.93 -1.02 -4.54
N ARG A 249 -19.58 -1.31 -5.79
CA ARG A 249 -20.38 -2.19 -6.66
C ARG A 249 -19.47 -3.18 -7.34
N MET A 250 -19.91 -4.43 -7.39
CA MET A 250 -19.22 -5.47 -8.13
C MET A 250 -19.24 -5.15 -9.64
N PRO A 251 -18.08 -5.06 -10.30
CA PRO A 251 -18.03 -4.86 -11.74
C PRO A 251 -18.63 -6.09 -12.47
N PRO A 252 -19.49 -5.89 -13.49
CA PRO A 252 -20.06 -7.00 -14.25
C PRO A 252 -18.98 -7.89 -14.88
N GLY A 253 -19.13 -9.22 -14.76
CA GLY A 253 -18.21 -10.19 -15.33
C GLY A 253 -16.87 -10.32 -14.62
N LYS A 254 -16.71 -9.66 -13.46
CA LYS A 254 -15.49 -9.71 -12.64
C LYS A 254 -15.68 -10.35 -11.28
N GLU A 255 -16.60 -11.28 -11.16
CA GLU A 255 -16.92 -11.98 -9.91
C GLU A 255 -15.69 -12.63 -9.28
N ASN A 256 -14.82 -13.23 -10.12
CA ASN A 256 -13.59 -13.91 -9.72
C ASN A 256 -12.33 -13.03 -9.79
N HIS A 257 -12.44 -11.75 -10.05
CA HIS A 257 -11.31 -10.82 -9.97
C HIS A 257 -11.13 -10.34 -8.52
N PRO A 258 -9.93 -9.89 -8.12
CA PRO A 258 -9.71 -9.29 -6.81
C PRO A 258 -10.67 -8.13 -6.55
N ALA A 259 -11.17 -8.04 -5.33
CA ALA A 259 -11.90 -6.88 -4.85
C ALA A 259 -10.94 -5.72 -4.69
N VAL A 260 -11.19 -4.65 -5.44
CA VAL A 260 -10.42 -3.41 -5.44
C VAL A 260 -11.31 -2.22 -5.10
N ASN A 261 -10.72 -1.03 -5.00
CA ASN A 261 -11.40 0.17 -4.49
C ASN A 261 -11.93 -0.04 -3.07
N VAL A 262 -11.16 -0.74 -2.26
CA VAL A 262 -11.40 -1.02 -0.84
C VAL A 262 -10.33 -0.31 0.00
N THR A 263 -10.75 0.35 1.06
CA THR A 263 -9.84 0.95 2.03
C THR A 263 -9.25 -0.12 2.96
N TRP A 264 -8.23 0.22 3.71
CA TRP A 264 -7.70 -0.65 4.75
C TRP A 264 -8.75 -0.98 5.81
N ASP A 265 -9.57 0.02 6.19
CA ASP A 265 -10.68 -0.17 7.14
C ASP A 265 -11.76 -1.11 6.60
N ASP A 266 -12.08 -1.05 5.31
CA ASP A 266 -13.00 -1.97 4.65
C ASP A 266 -12.48 -3.41 4.71
N ALA A 267 -11.19 -3.61 4.45
CA ALA A 267 -10.55 -4.93 4.53
C ALA A 267 -10.53 -5.49 5.96
N VAL A 268 -10.27 -4.63 6.95
CA VAL A 268 -10.36 -4.99 8.38
C VAL A 268 -11.80 -5.33 8.78
N ALA A 269 -12.78 -4.56 8.30
CA ALA A 269 -14.21 -4.84 8.57
C ALA A 269 -14.64 -6.19 8.00
N PHE A 270 -14.17 -6.55 6.79
CA PHE A 270 -14.39 -7.88 6.20
C PHE A 270 -13.84 -8.99 7.11
N CYS A 271 -12.60 -8.85 7.58
CA CYS A 271 -11.97 -9.83 8.47
C CYS A 271 -12.73 -9.99 9.80
N LYS A 272 -13.16 -8.88 10.40
CA LYS A 272 -13.94 -8.89 11.64
C LYS A 272 -15.30 -9.56 11.48
N TRP A 273 -16.02 -9.24 10.39
CA TRP A 273 -17.26 -9.92 10.05
C TRP A 273 -17.05 -11.41 9.94
N LEU A 274 -16.04 -11.83 9.18
CA LEU A 274 -15.72 -13.24 8.99
C LEU A 274 -15.40 -13.94 10.31
N SER A 275 -14.67 -13.27 11.20
CA SER A 275 -14.38 -13.80 12.54
C SER A 275 -15.65 -13.98 13.37
N GLY A 276 -16.53 -12.99 13.37
CA GLY A 276 -17.80 -13.04 14.14
C GLY A 276 -18.74 -14.14 13.69
N VAL A 277 -18.81 -14.45 12.39
CA VAL A 277 -19.75 -15.45 11.85
C VAL A 277 -19.20 -16.88 11.84
N THR A 278 -17.86 -17.05 11.80
CA THR A 278 -17.22 -18.37 11.74
C THR A 278 -16.71 -18.86 13.09
N GLY A 279 -16.51 -17.96 14.05
CA GLY A 279 -15.88 -18.25 15.34
C GLY A 279 -14.36 -18.52 15.26
N HIS A 280 -13.73 -18.26 14.11
CA HIS A 280 -12.28 -18.28 13.93
C HIS A 280 -11.74 -16.85 13.88
N THR A 281 -10.49 -16.63 14.27
CA THR A 281 -9.86 -15.31 14.15
C THR A 281 -9.35 -15.09 12.72
N PHE A 282 -9.91 -14.09 12.04
CA PHE A 282 -9.45 -13.62 10.74
C PHE A 282 -8.93 -12.19 10.83
N ARG A 283 -7.86 -11.91 10.12
CA ARG A 283 -7.24 -10.59 10.03
C ARG A 283 -6.49 -10.39 8.71
N LEU A 284 -6.00 -9.19 8.45
CA LEU A 284 -5.01 -8.96 7.42
C LEU A 284 -3.69 -9.65 7.77
N PRO A 285 -2.89 -10.10 6.79
CA PRO A 285 -1.54 -10.59 7.04
C PRO A 285 -0.68 -9.46 7.61
N THR A 286 0.25 -9.77 8.52
CA THR A 286 1.37 -8.88 8.78
C THR A 286 2.27 -8.84 7.55
N GLU A 287 3.06 -7.78 7.43
CA GLU A 287 4.03 -7.65 6.35
C GLU A 287 5.02 -8.84 6.32
N ALA A 288 5.40 -9.34 7.49
CA ALA A 288 6.29 -10.49 7.62
C ALA A 288 5.63 -11.80 7.18
N GLU A 289 4.36 -12.03 7.54
CA GLU A 289 3.59 -13.19 7.08
C GLU A 289 3.43 -13.18 5.58
N TRP A 290 3.10 -12.01 5.02
CA TRP A 290 2.94 -11.85 3.57
C TRP A 290 4.24 -12.18 2.83
N GLU A 291 5.40 -11.62 3.25
CA GLU A 291 6.67 -11.86 2.59
C GLU A 291 7.15 -13.31 2.73
N LYS A 292 6.98 -13.93 3.93
CA LYS A 292 7.25 -15.34 4.13
C LYS A 292 6.43 -16.22 3.19
N ALA A 293 5.15 -15.91 3.06
CA ALA A 293 4.23 -16.63 2.19
C ALA A 293 4.60 -16.52 0.70
N ALA A 294 5.08 -15.37 0.26
CA ALA A 294 5.55 -15.14 -1.10
C ALA A 294 6.87 -15.84 -1.41
N ARG A 295 7.84 -15.76 -0.49
CA ARG A 295 9.18 -16.34 -0.68
C ARG A 295 9.22 -17.84 -0.50
N GLY A 296 8.39 -18.40 0.35
CA GLY A 296 8.44 -19.82 0.72
C GLY A 296 9.36 -20.13 1.90
N PRO A 297 9.54 -21.43 2.21
CA PRO A 297 10.36 -21.87 3.33
C PRO A 297 11.83 -21.55 3.12
N ALA A 298 12.55 -21.35 4.22
CA ALA A 298 14.01 -21.27 4.23
C ALA A 298 14.61 -22.63 3.81
N THR A 299 15.08 -22.74 2.59
CA THR A 299 15.68 -23.95 2.04
C THR A 299 17.14 -23.72 1.66
N GLY A 300 17.99 -23.37 2.63
CA GLY A 300 19.42 -23.16 2.40
C GLY A 300 19.71 -21.99 1.46
N SER A 301 20.35 -22.22 0.31
CA SER A 301 20.67 -21.19 -0.68
C SER A 301 19.44 -20.64 -1.45
N GLY A 302 18.26 -21.19 -1.22
CA GLY A 302 17.02 -20.77 -1.92
C GLY A 302 16.19 -19.69 -1.21
N ASP A 303 16.65 -19.17 -0.06
CA ASP A 303 15.92 -18.18 0.74
C ASP A 303 15.88 -16.78 0.11
N ASP A 304 16.47 -16.61 -1.05
CA ASP A 304 16.76 -15.32 -1.65
C ASP A 304 15.97 -15.02 -2.92
N ARG A 305 14.95 -15.85 -3.22
CA ARG A 305 14.16 -15.63 -4.45
C ARG A 305 13.59 -14.22 -4.52
N LEU A 306 13.73 -13.60 -5.67
CA LEU A 306 13.23 -12.26 -5.94
C LEU A 306 11.72 -12.25 -6.19
N TYR A 307 11.22 -13.28 -6.87
CA TYR A 307 9.80 -13.49 -7.19
C TYR A 307 9.30 -14.81 -6.59
N PRO A 308 8.00 -15.02 -6.44
CA PRO A 308 7.47 -16.26 -5.86
C PRO A 308 7.98 -17.54 -6.54
N TRP A 309 8.23 -17.49 -7.84
CA TRP A 309 8.70 -18.61 -8.68
C TRP A 309 10.22 -18.73 -8.82
N GLY A 310 11.02 -17.78 -8.32
CA GLY A 310 12.49 -17.78 -8.46
C GLY A 310 13.11 -16.39 -8.58
N ASP A 311 14.30 -16.33 -9.16
CA ASP A 311 15.10 -15.09 -9.20
C ASP A 311 14.91 -14.28 -10.49
N GLU A 312 14.44 -14.91 -11.55
CA GLU A 312 14.30 -14.26 -12.85
C GLU A 312 12.88 -13.76 -13.08
N TRP A 313 12.76 -12.57 -13.65
CA TRP A 313 11.50 -12.01 -14.10
C TRP A 313 10.92 -12.84 -15.26
N ASP A 314 9.61 -13.11 -15.16
CA ASP A 314 8.88 -13.83 -16.21
C ASP A 314 7.46 -13.25 -16.32
N ALA A 315 7.22 -12.45 -17.35
CA ALA A 315 5.93 -11.81 -17.61
C ALA A 315 4.77 -12.81 -17.86
N THR A 316 5.06 -14.08 -18.10
CA THR A 316 4.03 -15.12 -18.28
C THR A 316 3.48 -15.67 -16.99
N LYS A 317 4.06 -15.29 -15.84
CA LYS A 317 3.74 -15.82 -14.51
C LYS A 317 2.94 -14.87 -13.62
N LEU A 318 2.61 -13.67 -14.11
CA LEU A 318 1.88 -12.67 -13.34
C LEU A 318 1.07 -11.76 -14.25
N ASN A 319 0.11 -11.04 -13.66
CA ASN A 319 -0.47 -9.85 -14.25
C ASN A 319 0.30 -8.63 -13.77
N GLY A 320 1.20 -8.12 -14.58
CA GLY A 320 2.06 -6.97 -14.27
C GLY A 320 2.60 -6.31 -15.51
N ASP A 321 3.38 -5.24 -15.35
CA ASP A 321 4.11 -4.51 -16.41
C ASP A 321 3.24 -4.17 -17.65
N SER A 322 2.04 -3.62 -17.38
CA SER A 322 1.07 -3.20 -18.39
C SER A 322 0.44 -4.30 -19.28
N GLY A 323 0.59 -5.58 -18.90
CA GLY A 323 0.11 -6.68 -19.75
C GLY A 323 -1.38 -6.59 -20.10
N GLN A 324 -2.27 -6.52 -19.11
CA GLN A 324 -3.73 -6.49 -19.31
C GLN A 324 -4.34 -5.10 -19.07
N GLY A 325 -3.63 -4.18 -18.40
CA GLY A 325 -4.12 -2.85 -18.05
C GLY A 325 -5.26 -2.81 -17.02
N ASP A 326 -5.62 -3.97 -16.48
CA ASP A 326 -6.67 -4.17 -15.48
C ASP A 326 -6.43 -5.49 -14.71
N THR A 327 -7.18 -5.73 -13.63
CA THR A 327 -7.14 -6.99 -12.90
C THR A 327 -7.51 -8.19 -13.77
N THR A 328 -6.97 -9.37 -13.44
CA THR A 328 -7.36 -10.66 -14.02
C THR A 328 -8.08 -11.52 -13.00
N PRO A 329 -8.82 -12.56 -13.42
CA PRO A 329 -9.34 -13.56 -12.49
C PRO A 329 -8.22 -14.11 -11.59
N VAL A 330 -8.50 -14.29 -10.31
CA VAL A 330 -7.51 -14.81 -9.36
C VAL A 330 -7.03 -16.20 -9.78
N GLY A 331 -5.71 -16.44 -9.63
CA GLY A 331 -5.09 -17.71 -10.00
C GLY A 331 -4.95 -17.97 -11.51
N GLN A 332 -5.14 -16.95 -12.35
CA GLN A 332 -5.00 -17.12 -13.82
C GLN A 332 -3.60 -17.61 -14.21
N TYR A 333 -2.58 -17.28 -13.43
CA TYR A 333 -1.19 -17.62 -13.69
C TYR A 333 -0.70 -18.85 -12.91
N SER A 334 -1.60 -19.53 -12.19
CA SER A 334 -1.28 -20.77 -11.48
C SER A 334 -1.10 -21.94 -12.46
N PRO A 335 -0.23 -22.92 -12.14
CA PRO A 335 0.68 -22.96 -10.99
C PRO A 335 2.01 -22.25 -11.22
N GLY A 336 2.28 -21.72 -12.42
CA GLY A 336 3.58 -21.16 -12.80
C GLY A 336 4.00 -19.92 -12.02
N GLY A 337 3.03 -19.11 -11.61
CA GLY A 337 3.20 -17.88 -10.81
C GLY A 337 3.04 -18.08 -9.31
N ASP A 338 2.72 -19.29 -8.86
CA ASP A 338 2.45 -19.56 -7.45
C ASP A 338 3.72 -19.50 -6.60
N SER A 339 3.55 -19.16 -5.33
CA SER A 339 4.61 -19.27 -4.33
C SER A 339 4.92 -20.74 -4.01
N PRO A 340 6.04 -21.06 -3.33
CA PRO A 340 6.36 -22.43 -2.93
C PRO A 340 5.32 -23.09 -2.02
N TYR A 341 4.49 -22.30 -1.36
CA TYR A 341 3.35 -22.80 -0.59
C TYR A 341 2.09 -23.02 -1.45
N GLY A 342 2.14 -22.70 -2.75
CA GLY A 342 0.98 -22.81 -3.65
C GLY A 342 0.00 -21.63 -3.54
N LEU A 343 0.46 -20.49 -3.06
CA LEU A 343 -0.30 -19.25 -3.02
C LEU A 343 -0.20 -18.53 -4.35
N ALA A 344 -1.33 -18.22 -4.97
CA ALA A 344 -1.40 -17.53 -6.25
C ALA A 344 -1.41 -16.01 -6.09
N ASP A 345 -1.06 -15.30 -7.17
CA ASP A 345 -1.10 -13.84 -7.27
C ASP A 345 -0.31 -13.12 -6.16
N MET A 346 0.76 -13.75 -5.64
CA MET A 346 1.67 -13.11 -4.69
C MET A 346 2.60 -12.09 -5.37
N SER A 347 2.51 -11.96 -6.68
CA SER A 347 3.25 -11.02 -7.52
C SER A 347 2.31 -10.51 -8.61
N GLY A 348 2.05 -9.21 -8.64
CA GLY A 348 1.14 -8.58 -9.61
C GLY A 348 -0.35 -8.71 -9.26
N ASN A 349 -1.19 -8.46 -10.22
CA ASN A 349 -2.65 -8.38 -10.19
C ASN A 349 -3.14 -7.19 -9.34
N VAL A 350 -2.99 -7.22 -8.01
CA VAL A 350 -3.31 -6.09 -7.12
C VAL A 350 -2.28 -5.97 -6.00
N TRP A 351 -1.98 -4.76 -5.58
CA TRP A 351 -1.38 -4.50 -4.28
C TRP A 351 -2.28 -5.05 -3.18
N GLU A 352 -1.71 -5.57 -2.11
CA GLU A 352 -2.46 -6.17 -1.02
C GLU A 352 -2.19 -5.48 0.30
N TRP A 353 -3.26 -5.01 0.95
CA TRP A 353 -3.19 -4.43 2.28
C TRP A 353 -2.62 -5.42 3.30
N CYS A 354 -1.64 -4.96 4.07
CA CYS A 354 -1.13 -5.63 5.27
C CYS A 354 -1.62 -4.93 6.54
N HIS A 355 -1.48 -5.64 7.67
CA HIS A 355 -1.83 -5.11 8.99
C HIS A 355 -0.93 -3.94 9.42
N ASP A 356 0.36 -4.01 9.05
CA ASP A 356 1.42 -3.15 9.54
C ASP A 356 1.31 -1.71 9.03
N TRP A 357 1.70 -0.76 9.90
CA TRP A 357 2.05 0.58 9.47
C TRP A 357 3.41 0.56 8.77
N PHE A 358 3.58 1.39 7.76
CA PHE A 358 4.85 1.56 7.07
C PHE A 358 5.72 2.58 7.79
N TRP A 359 6.96 2.18 8.06
CA TRP A 359 8.03 3.06 8.49
C TRP A 359 9.31 2.68 7.76
N HIS A 360 9.95 3.64 7.11
CA HIS A 360 11.11 3.38 6.25
C HIS A 360 12.33 2.80 7.00
N LYS A 361 12.45 2.99 8.34
CA LYS A 361 13.52 2.42 9.17
C LYS A 361 13.14 1.15 9.92
N GLU A 362 11.98 0.59 9.65
CA GLU A 362 11.49 -0.58 10.39
C GLU A 362 12.42 -1.78 10.28
N TYR A 363 12.96 -2.05 9.09
CA TYR A 363 13.88 -3.16 8.88
C TYR A 363 15.23 -2.94 9.57
N GLU A 364 15.74 -1.72 9.58
CA GLU A 364 16.94 -1.34 10.35
C GLU A 364 16.73 -1.55 11.86
N ARG A 365 15.56 -1.22 12.39
CA ARG A 365 15.19 -1.46 13.78
C ARG A 365 15.09 -2.95 14.10
N ARG A 366 14.44 -3.74 13.23
CA ARG A 366 14.23 -5.19 13.41
C ARG A 366 15.51 -6.00 13.29
N SER A 367 16.44 -5.60 12.45
CA SER A 367 17.66 -6.36 12.14
C SER A 367 18.62 -6.52 13.33
N ARG A 368 18.39 -5.83 14.46
CA ARG A 368 19.23 -5.90 15.66
C ARG A 368 19.09 -7.21 16.42
N ALA A 369 18.00 -7.95 16.25
CA ALA A 369 17.73 -9.26 16.81
C ALA A 369 16.69 -9.99 15.96
N VAL A 370 16.57 -11.31 16.08
CA VAL A 370 15.50 -12.07 15.42
C VAL A 370 14.15 -11.64 16.00
N ALA A 371 13.37 -10.90 15.22
CA ALA A 371 12.02 -10.52 15.59
C ALA A 371 11.10 -11.75 15.51
N ARG A 372 10.22 -11.92 16.50
CA ARG A 372 9.22 -12.98 16.52
C ARG A 372 7.85 -12.38 16.33
N ASP A 373 7.12 -12.88 15.31
CA ASP A 373 5.75 -12.47 14.95
C ASP A 373 5.57 -10.92 14.93
N PRO A 374 6.42 -10.19 14.19
CA PRO A 374 6.40 -8.74 14.24
C PRO A 374 5.09 -8.19 13.65
N GLN A 375 4.52 -7.19 14.34
CA GLN A 375 3.25 -6.53 13.97
C GLN A 375 3.45 -5.15 13.33
N GLY A 376 4.69 -4.80 12.99
CA GLY A 376 5.02 -3.45 12.52
C GLY A 376 5.13 -2.42 13.64
N PRO A 377 5.38 -1.15 13.31
CA PRO A 377 5.38 -0.05 14.25
C PRO A 377 3.94 0.32 14.66
N ALA A 378 3.78 0.97 15.84
CA ALA A 378 2.46 1.40 16.33
C ALA A 378 1.81 2.50 15.47
N SER A 379 2.61 3.23 14.68
CA SER A 379 2.17 4.26 13.74
C SER A 379 3.20 4.40 12.62
N GLY A 380 2.80 5.02 11.50
CA GLY A 380 3.68 5.16 10.35
C GLY A 380 3.16 6.16 9.32
N GLU A 381 3.78 6.16 8.15
CA GLU A 381 3.44 7.04 7.03
C GLU A 381 2.11 6.64 6.38
N GLY A 382 1.76 5.36 6.44
CA GLY A 382 0.52 4.74 5.95
C GLY A 382 0.52 3.26 6.27
N CYS A 383 -0.48 2.51 5.79
CA CYS A 383 -0.53 1.06 5.91
C CYS A 383 0.26 0.40 4.77
N VAL A 384 1.00 -0.65 5.10
CA VAL A 384 1.82 -1.39 4.12
C VAL A 384 0.93 -2.03 3.06
N VAL A 385 1.39 -1.98 1.81
CA VAL A 385 0.87 -2.78 0.69
C VAL A 385 2.00 -3.56 0.03
N ARG A 386 1.70 -4.77 -0.43
CA ARG A 386 2.69 -5.71 -0.98
C ARG A 386 2.22 -6.30 -2.32
N GLY A 387 3.16 -6.86 -3.08
CA GLY A 387 2.92 -7.70 -4.26
C GLY A 387 2.97 -6.98 -5.60
N GLY A 388 2.76 -5.69 -5.66
CA GLY A 388 2.57 -5.00 -6.95
C GLY A 388 1.18 -5.23 -7.53
N ALA A 389 0.85 -4.54 -8.60
CA ALA A 389 -0.43 -4.64 -9.29
C ALA A 389 -0.24 -4.89 -10.79
N PHE A 390 -1.33 -4.94 -11.53
CA PHE A 390 -1.37 -5.17 -12.98
C PHE A 390 -0.57 -4.16 -13.82
N ASP A 391 -0.28 -2.99 -13.28
CA ASP A 391 0.51 -1.92 -13.93
C ASP A 391 1.91 -1.74 -13.30
N SER A 392 2.29 -2.63 -12.38
CA SER A 392 3.54 -2.53 -11.63
C SER A 392 4.71 -3.15 -12.41
N SER A 393 5.83 -2.45 -12.42
CA SER A 393 7.08 -2.89 -13.06
C SER A 393 7.67 -4.13 -12.37
N PRO A 394 8.63 -4.84 -13.03
CA PRO A 394 9.36 -5.96 -12.42
C PRO A 394 9.94 -5.65 -11.03
N ARG A 395 10.41 -4.42 -10.83
CA ARG A 395 10.91 -3.96 -9.53
C ARG A 395 9.86 -4.04 -8.42
N GLN A 396 8.62 -3.64 -8.73
CA GLN A 396 7.55 -3.49 -7.74
C GLN A 396 6.86 -4.81 -7.39
N THR A 397 7.01 -5.83 -8.22
CA THR A 397 6.39 -7.15 -8.03
C THR A 397 7.31 -8.17 -7.35
N ARG A 398 8.49 -7.74 -6.89
CA ARG A 398 9.41 -8.57 -6.09
C ARG A 398 8.83 -8.90 -4.71
N CYS A 399 9.15 -10.08 -4.19
CA CYS A 399 8.73 -10.50 -2.84
C CYS A 399 9.11 -9.48 -1.76
N ALA A 400 10.27 -8.83 -1.86
CA ALA A 400 10.76 -7.88 -0.87
C ALA A 400 10.24 -6.47 -1.06
N HIS A 401 9.63 -6.15 -2.22
CA HIS A 401 9.23 -4.78 -2.48
C HIS A 401 8.15 -4.31 -1.51
N ARG A 402 8.38 -3.15 -0.91
CA ARG A 402 7.50 -2.51 0.07
C ARG A 402 6.92 -1.24 -0.48
N ASN A 403 5.63 -1.04 -0.30
CA ASN A 403 4.95 0.22 -0.59
C ASN A 403 3.90 0.49 0.49
N TRP A 404 3.26 1.64 0.45
CA TRP A 404 2.24 2.02 1.41
C TRP A 404 1.22 2.98 0.82
N HIS A 405 0.03 2.99 1.40
CA HIS A 405 -1.01 3.98 1.13
C HIS A 405 -1.68 4.41 2.44
N TYR A 406 -2.32 5.58 2.41
CA TYR A 406 -3.13 6.00 3.55
C TYR A 406 -4.31 5.04 3.75
N PRO A 407 -4.66 4.68 5.01
CA PRO A 407 -5.69 3.66 5.29
C PRO A 407 -7.07 3.97 4.73
N TYR A 408 -7.39 5.23 4.52
CA TYR A 408 -8.64 5.71 3.92
C TYR A 408 -8.62 5.78 2.38
N THR A 409 -7.54 5.41 1.74
CA THR A 409 -7.41 5.47 0.29
C THR A 409 -7.98 4.22 -0.34
N ALA A 410 -8.92 4.37 -1.27
CA ALA A 410 -9.44 3.29 -2.11
C ALA A 410 -8.89 3.46 -3.53
N ARG A 411 -8.26 2.42 -4.06
CA ARG A 411 -7.59 2.44 -5.36
C ARG A 411 -8.02 1.24 -6.21
N LYS A 412 -8.03 1.44 -7.54
CA LYS A 412 -8.38 0.40 -8.52
C LYS A 412 -7.35 -0.74 -8.63
N ASP A 413 -6.19 -0.55 -8.05
CA ASP A 413 -5.03 -1.44 -8.08
C ASP A 413 -4.69 -2.01 -6.69
N VAL A 414 -5.51 -1.75 -5.67
CA VAL A 414 -5.28 -2.22 -4.28
C VAL A 414 -6.48 -3.04 -3.82
N GLY A 415 -6.19 -4.29 -3.42
CA GLY A 415 -7.09 -5.23 -2.78
C GLY A 415 -6.49 -5.76 -1.47
N PHE A 416 -6.86 -6.99 -1.08
CA PHE A 416 -6.36 -7.62 0.14
C PHE A 416 -6.55 -9.14 0.11
N ARG A 417 -5.79 -9.84 0.95
CA ARG A 417 -6.04 -11.24 1.31
C ARG A 417 -6.16 -11.39 2.82
N ILE A 418 -6.63 -12.54 3.28
CA ILE A 418 -6.94 -12.79 4.68
C ILE A 418 -6.03 -13.87 5.27
N VAL A 419 -5.76 -13.73 6.57
CA VAL A 419 -5.12 -14.73 7.42
C VAL A 419 -6.16 -15.30 8.38
N ALA A 420 -6.13 -16.63 8.57
CA ALA A 420 -6.71 -17.28 9.74
C ALA A 420 -5.59 -17.70 10.69
N GLU A 421 -5.77 -17.43 11.98
CA GLU A 421 -4.84 -17.87 13.00
C GLU A 421 -4.93 -19.40 13.19
N ALA A 422 -3.76 -20.05 13.37
CA ALA A 422 -3.72 -21.44 13.79
C ALA A 422 -4.28 -21.57 15.23
N ARG A 423 -5.12 -22.58 15.48
CA ARG A 423 -5.67 -22.85 16.82
C ARG A 423 -4.67 -23.58 17.71
#